data_3079500157221b8c241ecf80949f848c
#
_entry.id   3079500157221b8c241ecf80949f848c
#
_cell.length_a   1.000
_cell.length_b   1.000
_cell.length_c   1.000
_cell.angle_alpha   90.00
_cell.angle_beta   90.00
_cell.angle_gamma   90.00
#
_symmetry.space_group_name_H-M   'P 1'
#
loop_
_entity.id
_entity.type
_entity.pdbx_description
1 polymer ?
#
loop_
_entity_poly.entity_id
_entity_poly.type
_entity_poly.pdbx_seq_one_letter_code
_entity_poly.pdbx_strand_id
1 'polypeptide(L)'
;MSGSFRDVGEPKHRIFIATPLAPANVETIRAVDPARVEVIYEPDLLPPIRYVGDHGGAPFARDKDQERRWREALSSADILWDLPRTADDMAGASRLKWIQTTSTGVGQDVKALGVQDSDILITTARGVHAGPLAEFVFMALLAHFRGLPHLMTEQRAHRWVRYCGEEVAGKTVTVLGAGDLARGIAKIGRAFDMRVVAVARDVLKERGHAQLFDAVYPTQDLHRVLAASDAFVVAVPHTPATENMIDEAAFRAMKPGIAFVNIGRGQVVDEEALIGHLRSGHVGFACLDVTAVEPLPPESPLWDLPNVLISPHSASTVTTENNKITEIFCHNLRCFLDGRTNDMKNILDKRLMY
;
A
#
# COMPACT_ATOMS: atom_id res chain seq x y z
N MET A 1 22.80 -54.33 25.07
CA MET A 1 22.39 -52.98 25.51
C MET A 1 22.41 -52.07 24.29
N SER A 2 21.30 -51.95 23.60
CA SER A 2 21.15 -51.04 22.46
C SER A 2 20.65 -49.72 22.99
N GLY A 3 21.57 -48.72 23.07
CA GLY A 3 21.22 -47.35 23.42
C GLY A 3 20.40 -46.73 22.27
N SER A 4 19.14 -46.44 22.52
CA SER A 4 18.30 -45.61 21.68
C SER A 4 18.93 -44.22 21.61
N PHE A 5 19.53 -43.88 20.45
CA PHE A 5 19.78 -42.52 20.09
C PHE A 5 18.42 -41.83 19.98
N ARG A 6 18.11 -40.91 20.91
CA ARG A 6 17.01 -40.00 20.74
C ARG A 6 17.38 -39.14 19.54
N ASP A 7 16.59 -39.26 18.50
CA ASP A 7 16.60 -38.35 17.36
C ASP A 7 16.29 -36.94 17.91
N VAL A 8 17.34 -36.17 18.14
CA VAL A 8 17.20 -34.74 18.50
C VAL A 8 16.89 -34.04 17.19
N GLY A 9 15.62 -33.95 16.85
CA GLY A 9 15.16 -33.25 15.67
C GLY A 9 15.85 -31.89 15.54
N GLU A 10 16.10 -31.46 14.30
CA GLU A 10 16.68 -30.13 14.04
C GLU A 10 15.89 -29.06 14.79
N PRO A 11 16.56 -28.04 15.37
CA PRO A 11 15.88 -26.99 16.11
C PRO A 11 14.88 -26.26 15.18
N LYS A 12 13.64 -26.13 15.67
CA LYS A 12 12.57 -25.45 14.91
C LYS A 12 12.93 -23.98 14.69
N HIS A 13 12.56 -23.48 13.51
CA HIS A 13 12.56 -22.02 13.28
C HIS A 13 11.46 -21.34 14.08
N ARG A 14 11.81 -20.30 14.81
CA ARG A 14 10.89 -19.55 15.65
C ARG A 14 10.35 -18.35 14.87
N ILE A 15 9.03 -18.29 14.72
CA ILE A 15 8.29 -17.23 14.04
C ILE A 15 7.63 -16.38 15.12
N PHE A 16 7.99 -15.11 15.23
CA PHE A 16 7.30 -14.18 16.11
C PHE A 16 6.38 -13.26 15.32
N ILE A 17 5.09 -13.26 15.69
CA ILE A 17 4.08 -12.39 15.10
C ILE A 17 4.03 -11.11 15.94
N ALA A 18 4.64 -10.05 15.40
CA ALA A 18 4.91 -8.80 16.10
C ALA A 18 3.81 -7.73 15.96
N THR A 19 2.72 -8.04 15.24
CA THR A 19 1.54 -7.17 15.10
C THR A 19 0.24 -7.96 15.25
N PRO A 20 -0.89 -7.30 15.55
CA PRO A 20 -2.16 -7.99 15.71
C PRO A 20 -2.54 -8.79 14.46
N LEU A 21 -2.89 -10.05 14.65
CA LEU A 21 -3.30 -10.96 13.59
C LEU A 21 -4.48 -11.82 14.07
N ALA A 22 -5.44 -12.09 13.19
CA ALA A 22 -6.58 -12.92 13.55
C ALA A 22 -6.14 -14.36 13.87
N PRO A 23 -6.73 -15.03 14.89
CA PRO A 23 -6.35 -16.38 15.29
C PRO A 23 -6.35 -17.40 14.13
N ALA A 24 -7.30 -17.30 13.20
CA ALA A 24 -7.37 -18.17 12.04
C ALA A 24 -6.11 -18.05 11.13
N ASN A 25 -5.57 -16.86 10.97
CA ASN A 25 -4.34 -16.64 10.20
C ASN A 25 -3.12 -17.21 10.94
N VAL A 26 -3.07 -17.04 12.26
CA VAL A 26 -2.01 -17.65 13.11
C VAL A 26 -2.01 -19.17 12.97
N GLU A 27 -3.18 -19.80 13.04
CA GLU A 27 -3.31 -21.25 12.85
C GLU A 27 -2.91 -21.70 11.45
N THR A 28 -3.23 -20.90 10.42
CA THR A 28 -2.80 -21.16 9.05
C THR A 28 -1.26 -21.16 8.94
N ILE A 29 -0.59 -20.22 9.62
CA ILE A 29 0.89 -20.17 9.67
C ILE A 29 1.44 -21.39 10.41
N ARG A 30 0.88 -21.77 11.57
CA ARG A 30 1.28 -22.95 12.35
C ARG A 30 1.19 -24.23 11.57
N ALA A 31 0.15 -24.34 10.73
CA ALA A 31 -0.14 -25.52 9.94
C ALA A 31 0.81 -25.72 8.74
N VAL A 32 1.67 -24.74 8.39
CA VAL A 32 2.58 -24.86 7.23
C VAL A 32 3.54 -26.02 7.38
N ASP A 33 4.21 -26.11 8.53
CA ASP A 33 5.10 -27.23 8.87
C ASP A 33 5.31 -27.31 10.41
N PRO A 34 4.43 -27.96 11.15
CA PRO A 34 4.51 -28.02 12.60
C PRO A 34 5.77 -28.75 13.13
N ALA A 35 6.45 -29.53 12.27
CA ALA A 35 7.68 -30.21 12.66
C ALA A 35 8.88 -29.25 12.64
N ARG A 36 8.93 -28.31 11.70
CA ARG A 36 10.07 -27.38 11.49
C ARG A 36 9.85 -25.97 12.03
N VAL A 37 8.62 -25.59 12.45
CA VAL A 37 8.32 -24.23 12.94
C VAL A 37 7.71 -24.23 14.33
N GLU A 38 7.99 -23.16 15.09
CA GLU A 38 7.32 -22.79 16.34
C GLU A 38 6.81 -21.35 16.18
N VAL A 39 5.49 -21.13 16.35
CA VAL A 39 4.88 -19.80 16.19
C VAL A 39 4.60 -19.21 17.57
N ILE A 40 5.25 -18.08 17.88
CA ILE A 40 5.06 -17.28 19.07
C ILE A 40 4.04 -16.20 18.72
N TYR A 41 2.89 -16.21 19.36
CA TYR A 41 1.85 -15.20 19.24
C TYR A 41 1.22 -14.96 20.61
N GLU A 42 1.46 -13.81 21.17
CA GLU A 42 1.00 -13.37 22.48
C GLU A 42 0.23 -12.05 22.33
N PRO A 43 -1.10 -12.11 22.16
CA PRO A 43 -1.91 -10.92 21.88
C PRO A 43 -1.84 -9.83 22.94
N ASP A 44 -1.55 -10.19 24.20
CA ASP A 44 -1.38 -9.25 25.31
C ASP A 44 -0.08 -8.41 25.23
N LEU A 45 0.86 -8.81 24.37
CA LEU A 45 2.07 -8.02 24.08
C LEU A 45 1.83 -7.00 22.96
N LEU A 46 0.68 -7.04 22.30
CA LEU A 46 0.37 -6.27 21.10
C LEU A 46 -0.67 -5.18 21.39
N PRO A 47 -0.63 -4.05 20.69
CA PRO A 47 -1.62 -3.01 20.86
C PRO A 47 -3.02 -3.51 20.47
N PRO A 48 -4.09 -3.07 21.15
CA PRO A 48 -5.45 -3.37 20.73
C PRO A 48 -5.76 -2.76 19.36
N ILE A 49 -6.42 -3.52 18.49
CA ILE A 49 -6.81 -3.07 17.17
C ILE A 49 -7.97 -2.08 17.25
N ARG A 50 -7.97 -1.05 16.39
CA ARG A 50 -9.04 -0.06 16.23
C ARG A 50 -10.04 -0.49 15.16
N TYR A 51 -9.55 -1.25 14.15
CA TYR A 51 -10.33 -1.78 13.03
C TYR A 51 -9.66 -3.05 12.48
N VAL A 52 -10.33 -3.78 11.61
CA VAL A 52 -9.79 -4.99 10.98
C VAL A 52 -8.66 -4.60 10.02
N GLY A 53 -7.50 -5.25 10.12
CA GLY A 53 -6.30 -4.90 9.35
C GLY A 53 -5.46 -3.78 9.98
N ASP A 54 -5.74 -3.39 11.23
CA ASP A 54 -4.95 -2.40 11.95
C ASP A 54 -3.64 -3.00 12.48
N HIS A 55 -2.59 -2.90 11.71
CA HIS A 55 -1.24 -3.30 12.13
C HIS A 55 -0.61 -2.31 13.11
N GLY A 56 -1.10 -1.05 13.12
CA GLY A 56 -0.65 0.00 14.02
C GLY A 56 -1.13 -0.16 15.45
N GLY A 57 -2.40 -0.47 15.61
CA GLY A 57 -3.10 -0.51 16.89
C GLY A 57 -3.29 0.86 17.54
N ALA A 58 -4.04 0.88 18.63
CA ALA A 58 -4.18 2.03 19.50
C ALA A 58 -2.88 2.28 20.31
N PRO A 59 -2.68 3.47 20.90
CA PRO A 59 -1.57 3.70 21.82
C PRO A 59 -1.49 2.61 22.90
N PHE A 60 -0.32 2.02 23.05
CA PHE A 60 -0.11 0.87 23.94
C PHE A 60 1.28 0.94 24.55
N ALA A 61 1.37 0.70 25.86
CA ALA A 61 2.64 0.57 26.57
C ALA A 61 2.65 -0.77 27.30
N ARG A 62 3.70 -1.54 27.12
CA ARG A 62 3.93 -2.79 27.82
C ARG A 62 4.31 -2.52 29.27
N ASP A 63 3.81 -3.32 30.19
CA ASP A 63 4.35 -3.38 31.56
C ASP A 63 5.74 -4.09 31.58
N LYS A 64 6.35 -4.18 32.74
CA LYS A 64 7.71 -4.76 32.87
C LYS A 64 7.76 -6.24 32.49
N ASP A 65 6.72 -7.02 32.75
CA ASP A 65 6.68 -8.44 32.40
C ASP A 65 6.42 -8.62 30.91
N GLN A 66 5.47 -7.87 30.35
CA GLN A 66 5.19 -7.83 28.93
C GLN A 66 6.43 -7.41 28.13
N GLU A 67 7.17 -6.40 28.59
CA GLU A 67 8.39 -5.93 27.94
C GLU A 67 9.50 -7.01 28.00
N ARG A 68 9.63 -7.73 29.08
CA ARG A 68 10.58 -8.85 29.18
C ARG A 68 10.22 -9.96 28.19
N ARG A 69 8.95 -10.39 28.15
CA ARG A 69 8.47 -11.42 27.23
C ARG A 69 8.61 -10.99 25.76
N TRP A 70 8.33 -9.73 25.47
CA TRP A 70 8.54 -9.14 24.15
C TRP A 70 9.99 -9.26 23.68
N ARG A 71 10.94 -8.88 24.52
CA ARG A 71 12.39 -8.98 24.24
C ARG A 71 12.84 -10.43 24.08
N GLU A 72 12.33 -11.33 24.91
CA GLU A 72 12.61 -12.77 24.81
C GLU A 72 12.09 -13.33 23.48
N ALA A 73 10.88 -12.95 23.04
CA ALA A 73 10.32 -13.35 21.76
C ALA A 73 11.17 -12.82 20.59
N LEU A 74 11.52 -11.54 20.59
CA LEU A 74 12.38 -10.93 19.56
C LEU A 74 13.75 -11.61 19.50
N SER A 75 14.45 -11.77 20.62
CA SER A 75 15.81 -12.32 20.65
C SER A 75 15.88 -13.77 20.22
N SER A 76 14.79 -14.50 20.35
CA SER A 76 14.70 -15.92 19.98
C SER A 76 14.15 -16.16 18.56
N ALA A 77 13.60 -15.14 17.90
CA ALA A 77 12.95 -15.27 16.59
C ALA A 77 13.97 -15.40 15.45
N ASP A 78 13.76 -16.39 14.58
CA ASP A 78 14.43 -16.50 13.29
C ASP A 78 13.66 -15.77 12.17
N ILE A 79 12.33 -15.60 12.34
CA ILE A 79 11.42 -14.99 11.38
C ILE A 79 10.45 -14.04 12.10
N LEU A 80 10.23 -12.86 11.54
CA LEU A 80 9.22 -11.92 12.03
C LEU A 80 8.08 -11.77 11.02
N TRP A 81 6.86 -11.75 11.54
CA TRP A 81 5.71 -11.16 10.88
C TRP A 81 5.63 -9.70 11.31
N ASP A 82 5.87 -8.83 10.35
CA ASP A 82 5.97 -7.38 10.41
C ASP A 82 7.28 -6.83 11.03
N LEU A 83 7.55 -5.55 10.74
CA LEU A 83 8.74 -4.86 11.22
C LEU A 83 8.59 -4.48 12.70
N PRO A 84 9.65 -4.62 13.50
CA PRO A 84 9.70 -3.96 14.81
C PRO A 84 9.56 -2.44 14.65
N ARG A 85 8.99 -1.78 15.65
CA ARG A 85 8.73 -0.34 15.58
C ARG A 85 9.91 0.54 15.95
N THR A 86 10.88 -0.02 16.67
CA THR A 86 12.04 0.73 17.17
C THR A 86 13.34 0.08 16.74
N ALA A 87 14.39 0.88 16.63
CA ALA A 87 15.75 0.39 16.37
C ALA A 87 16.25 -0.50 17.52
N ASP A 88 15.83 -0.24 18.76
CA ASP A 88 16.20 -1.05 19.92
C ASP A 88 15.59 -2.45 19.84
N ASP A 89 14.32 -2.55 19.44
CA ASP A 89 13.68 -3.84 19.18
C ASP A 89 14.41 -4.61 18.09
N MET A 90 14.77 -3.91 17.00
CA MET A 90 15.51 -4.51 15.90
C MET A 90 16.89 -5.02 16.30
N ALA A 91 17.62 -4.23 17.11
CA ALA A 91 18.92 -4.62 17.66
C ALA A 91 18.82 -5.84 18.60
N GLY A 92 17.69 -6.00 19.29
CA GLY A 92 17.40 -7.15 20.14
C GLY A 92 17.16 -8.46 19.38
N ALA A 93 16.79 -8.40 18.10
CA ALA A 93 16.44 -9.56 17.28
C ALA A 93 17.68 -10.24 16.65
N SER A 94 18.63 -10.68 17.49
CA SER A 94 19.98 -11.14 17.07
C SER A 94 20.02 -12.42 16.24
N ARG A 95 18.93 -13.21 16.18
CA ARG A 95 18.84 -14.46 15.42
C ARG A 95 18.11 -14.32 14.09
N LEU A 96 17.60 -13.10 13.81
CA LEU A 96 16.66 -12.85 12.73
C LEU A 96 17.29 -13.09 11.35
N LYS A 97 16.57 -13.84 10.53
CA LYS A 97 16.96 -14.22 9.17
C LYS A 97 15.99 -13.67 8.11
N TRP A 98 14.70 -13.54 8.45
CA TRP A 98 13.68 -13.10 7.52
C TRP A 98 12.58 -12.29 8.21
N ILE A 99 12.12 -11.22 7.53
CA ILE A 99 10.96 -10.41 7.91
C ILE A 99 9.97 -10.41 6.75
N GLN A 100 8.70 -10.73 7.03
CA GLN A 100 7.59 -10.44 6.14
C GLN A 100 6.92 -9.16 6.62
N THR A 101 6.91 -8.10 5.81
CA THR A 101 6.21 -6.88 6.18
C THR A 101 4.73 -6.92 5.78
N THR A 102 3.89 -6.22 6.51
CA THR A 102 2.46 -6.05 6.20
C THR A 102 2.20 -4.93 5.20
N SER A 103 3.21 -4.12 4.93
CA SER A 103 3.18 -2.99 3.99
C SER A 103 4.00 -3.27 2.73
N THR A 104 3.82 -2.42 1.71
CA THR A 104 4.57 -2.49 0.44
C THR A 104 5.71 -1.48 0.38
N GLY A 105 5.48 -0.25 0.79
CA GLY A 105 6.44 0.85 0.70
C GLY A 105 7.26 1.02 1.97
N VAL A 106 8.10 0.04 2.32
CA VAL A 106 8.82 -0.04 3.62
C VAL A 106 10.25 0.51 3.58
N GLY A 107 10.67 1.15 2.48
CA GLY A 107 12.07 1.57 2.32
C GLY A 107 12.57 2.55 3.38
N GLN A 108 11.72 3.45 3.87
CA GLN A 108 12.06 4.40 4.95
C GLN A 108 12.19 3.69 6.29
N ASP A 109 11.28 2.75 6.58
CA ASP A 109 11.32 1.96 7.82
C ASP A 109 12.58 1.08 7.88
N VAL A 110 12.92 0.44 6.76
CA VAL A 110 14.14 -0.37 6.62
C VAL A 110 15.41 0.45 6.91
N LYS A 111 15.45 1.73 6.42
CA LYS A 111 16.54 2.66 6.74
C LYS A 111 16.54 3.08 8.20
N ALA A 112 15.37 3.46 8.73
CA ALA A 112 15.24 3.89 10.11
C ALA A 112 15.63 2.80 11.12
N LEU A 113 15.38 1.54 10.78
CA LEU A 113 15.76 0.36 11.57
C LEU A 113 17.20 -0.10 11.34
N GLY A 114 17.93 0.50 10.39
CA GLY A 114 19.33 0.19 10.12
C GLY A 114 19.58 -1.20 9.51
N VAL A 115 18.58 -1.79 8.83
CA VAL A 115 18.69 -3.16 8.30
C VAL A 115 18.94 -3.20 6.78
N GLN A 116 19.15 -2.06 6.15
CA GLN A 116 19.42 -1.98 4.70
C GLN A 116 20.68 -2.77 4.29
N ASP A 117 21.73 -2.76 5.11
CA ASP A 117 23.01 -3.40 4.82
C ASP A 117 23.15 -4.79 5.50
N SER A 118 22.09 -5.29 6.13
CA SER A 118 22.09 -6.60 6.80
C SER A 118 21.81 -7.74 5.81
N ASP A 119 22.14 -8.98 6.22
CA ASP A 119 21.80 -10.21 5.47
C ASP A 119 20.37 -10.68 5.70
N ILE A 120 19.56 -9.94 6.51
CA ILE A 120 18.18 -10.30 6.80
C ILE A 120 17.37 -10.18 5.51
N LEU A 121 16.70 -11.26 5.11
CA LEU A 121 15.73 -11.20 4.01
C LEU A 121 14.52 -10.36 4.42
N ILE A 122 14.03 -9.53 3.51
CA ILE A 122 12.79 -8.78 3.72
C ILE A 122 11.86 -9.06 2.54
N THR A 123 10.64 -9.49 2.84
CA THR A 123 9.58 -9.64 1.85
C THR A 123 8.42 -8.71 2.18
N THR A 124 7.73 -8.21 1.15
CA THR A 124 6.69 -7.19 1.30
C THR A 124 5.31 -7.70 0.94
N ALA A 125 4.26 -6.95 1.30
CA ALA A 125 2.87 -7.22 0.90
C ALA A 125 2.56 -6.75 -0.54
N ARG A 126 3.55 -6.60 -1.41
CA ARG A 126 3.35 -6.16 -2.80
C ARG A 126 2.29 -6.99 -3.52
N GLY A 127 1.37 -6.30 -4.21
CA GLY A 127 0.25 -6.89 -4.93
C GLY A 127 -1.03 -7.06 -4.10
N VAL A 128 -0.94 -7.11 -2.76
CA VAL A 128 -2.12 -7.26 -1.87
C VAL A 128 -3.07 -6.06 -2.02
N HIS A 129 -2.52 -4.87 -2.09
CA HIS A 129 -3.25 -3.60 -2.09
C HIS A 129 -3.75 -3.16 -3.48
N ALA A 130 -3.32 -3.83 -4.56
CA ALA A 130 -3.65 -3.41 -5.93
C ALA A 130 -5.15 -3.43 -6.22
N GLY A 131 -5.87 -4.46 -5.76
CA GLY A 131 -7.32 -4.57 -5.93
C GLY A 131 -8.08 -3.48 -5.18
N PRO A 132 -7.96 -3.40 -3.85
CA PRO A 132 -8.63 -2.37 -3.05
C PRO A 132 -8.37 -0.94 -3.53
N LEU A 133 -7.13 -0.61 -3.84
CA LEU A 133 -6.78 0.72 -4.34
C LEU A 133 -7.38 1.01 -5.73
N ALA A 134 -7.44 0.01 -6.61
CA ALA A 134 -8.12 0.17 -7.88
C ALA A 134 -9.63 0.39 -7.70
N GLU A 135 -10.28 -0.35 -6.78
CA GLU A 135 -11.69 -0.14 -6.41
C GLU A 135 -11.92 1.28 -5.87
N PHE A 136 -11.03 1.76 -5.00
CA PHE A 136 -11.09 3.12 -4.47
C PHE A 136 -10.96 4.19 -5.57
N VAL A 137 -10.04 4.01 -6.53
CA VAL A 137 -9.91 4.89 -7.69
C VAL A 137 -11.23 4.95 -8.47
N PHE A 138 -11.84 3.80 -8.77
CA PHE A 138 -13.08 3.77 -9.54
C PHE A 138 -14.28 4.30 -8.74
N MET A 139 -14.31 4.14 -7.43
CA MET A 139 -15.28 4.85 -6.57
C MET A 139 -15.16 6.37 -6.77
N ALA A 140 -13.93 6.91 -6.75
CA ALA A 140 -13.68 8.34 -6.95
C ALA A 140 -14.10 8.83 -8.35
N LEU A 141 -13.71 8.09 -9.41
CA LEU A 141 -14.07 8.44 -10.78
C LEU A 141 -15.58 8.41 -11.00
N LEU A 142 -16.26 7.37 -10.50
CA LEU A 142 -17.71 7.27 -10.56
C LEU A 142 -18.39 8.36 -9.75
N ALA A 143 -17.87 8.71 -8.56
CA ALA A 143 -18.39 9.81 -7.76
C ALA A 143 -18.34 11.15 -8.53
N HIS A 144 -17.22 11.42 -9.20
CA HIS A 144 -17.06 12.62 -10.02
C HIS A 144 -18.00 12.63 -11.22
N PHE A 145 -17.85 11.68 -12.15
CA PHE A 145 -18.57 11.68 -13.41
C PHE A 145 -20.09 11.47 -13.25
N ARG A 146 -20.53 10.77 -12.21
CA ARG A 146 -21.95 10.57 -11.90
C ARG A 146 -22.53 11.62 -10.96
N GLY A 147 -21.72 12.62 -10.56
CA GLY A 147 -22.18 13.75 -9.76
C GLY A 147 -22.60 13.38 -8.32
N LEU A 148 -21.95 12.42 -7.67
CA LEU A 148 -22.29 12.01 -6.30
C LEU A 148 -22.32 13.19 -5.30
N PRO A 149 -21.37 14.16 -5.29
CA PRO A 149 -21.44 15.31 -4.40
C PRO A 149 -22.70 16.15 -4.61
N HIS A 150 -23.11 16.36 -5.85
CA HIS A 150 -24.36 17.05 -6.19
C HIS A 150 -25.58 16.29 -5.64
N LEU A 151 -25.66 14.98 -5.90
CA LEU A 151 -26.76 14.13 -5.40
C LEU A 151 -26.87 14.20 -3.88
N MET A 152 -25.75 14.09 -3.17
CA MET A 152 -25.75 14.19 -1.69
C MET A 152 -26.19 15.56 -1.18
N THR A 153 -25.81 16.64 -1.88
CA THR A 153 -26.21 18.00 -1.54
C THR A 153 -27.71 18.19 -1.75
N GLU A 154 -28.25 17.80 -2.90
CA GLU A 154 -29.69 17.93 -3.21
C GLU A 154 -30.54 17.06 -2.26
N GLN A 155 -30.08 15.83 -1.98
CA GLN A 155 -30.78 14.95 -1.02
C GLN A 155 -30.84 15.57 0.39
N ARG A 156 -29.74 16.14 0.89
CA ARG A 156 -29.72 16.80 2.22
C ARG A 156 -30.63 18.03 2.26
N ALA A 157 -30.76 18.72 1.13
CA ALA A 157 -31.63 19.88 0.97
C ALA A 157 -33.10 19.52 0.67
N HIS A 158 -33.47 18.24 0.63
CA HIS A 158 -34.77 17.70 0.25
C HIS A 158 -35.27 18.24 -1.09
N ARG A 159 -34.34 18.40 -2.07
CA ARG A 159 -34.64 18.91 -3.41
C ARG A 159 -34.62 17.79 -4.44
N TRP A 160 -35.72 17.65 -5.19
CA TRP A 160 -35.83 16.70 -6.30
C TRP A 160 -35.49 17.43 -7.61
N VAL A 161 -34.16 17.57 -7.90
CA VAL A 161 -33.68 18.26 -9.10
C VAL A 161 -33.06 17.23 -10.06
N ARG A 162 -33.56 17.18 -11.28
CA ARG A 162 -32.96 16.35 -12.34
C ARG A 162 -31.68 17.02 -12.83
N TYR A 163 -30.67 16.23 -13.09
CA TYR A 163 -29.37 16.67 -13.62
C TYR A 163 -28.89 15.68 -14.70
N CYS A 164 -27.83 16.03 -15.41
CA CYS A 164 -27.15 15.18 -16.38
C CYS A 164 -25.74 14.88 -15.85
N GLY A 165 -25.45 13.61 -15.59
CA GLY A 165 -24.10 13.13 -15.32
C GLY A 165 -23.38 12.70 -16.60
N GLU A 166 -22.10 12.40 -16.47
CA GLU A 166 -21.28 11.91 -17.57
C GLU A 166 -21.04 10.39 -17.48
N GLU A 167 -20.86 9.73 -18.61
CA GLU A 167 -20.40 8.33 -18.65
C GLU A 167 -18.88 8.26 -18.53
N VAL A 168 -18.37 7.19 -17.91
CA VAL A 168 -16.92 6.91 -17.87
C VAL A 168 -16.44 6.19 -19.12
N ALA A 169 -17.35 5.50 -19.84
CA ALA A 169 -17.05 4.84 -21.12
C ALA A 169 -16.48 5.84 -22.14
N GLY A 170 -15.43 5.45 -22.83
CA GLY A 170 -14.72 6.28 -23.81
C GLY A 170 -13.81 7.35 -23.23
N LYS A 171 -13.85 7.61 -21.90
CA LYS A 171 -12.92 8.55 -21.26
C LYS A 171 -11.54 7.95 -21.08
N THR A 172 -10.53 8.82 -21.03
CA THR A 172 -9.15 8.42 -20.81
C THR A 172 -8.76 8.60 -19.35
N VAL A 173 -8.39 7.50 -18.68
CA VAL A 173 -7.70 7.53 -17.38
C VAL A 173 -6.21 7.33 -17.60
N THR A 174 -5.41 8.27 -17.09
CA THR A 174 -3.95 8.16 -17.09
C THR A 174 -3.45 7.84 -15.69
N VAL A 175 -2.59 6.83 -15.59
CA VAL A 175 -1.96 6.42 -14.33
C VAL A 175 -0.47 6.76 -14.39
N LEU A 176 0.01 7.55 -13.45
CA LEU A 176 1.43 7.75 -13.21
C LEU A 176 1.96 6.53 -12.45
N GLY A 177 2.76 5.73 -13.16
CA GLY A 177 3.22 4.40 -12.76
C GLY A 177 2.63 3.31 -13.67
N ALA A 178 3.33 2.18 -13.78
CA ALA A 178 2.89 1.01 -14.55
C ALA A 178 3.02 -0.31 -13.74
N GLY A 179 3.18 -0.21 -12.41
CA GLY A 179 3.31 -1.34 -11.49
C GLY A 179 1.97 -2.05 -11.21
N ASP A 180 1.95 -2.82 -10.11
CA ASP A 180 0.77 -3.64 -9.72
C ASP A 180 -0.50 -2.80 -9.54
N LEU A 181 -0.39 -1.60 -8.95
CA LEU A 181 -1.53 -0.67 -8.77
C LEU A 181 -2.12 -0.26 -10.12
N ALA A 182 -1.26 0.19 -11.04
CA ALA A 182 -1.68 0.61 -12.37
C ALA A 182 -2.32 -0.55 -13.16
N ARG A 183 -1.80 -1.77 -13.00
CA ARG A 183 -2.40 -2.98 -13.61
C ARG A 183 -3.78 -3.29 -13.03
N GLY A 184 -3.98 -3.12 -11.73
CA GLY A 184 -5.29 -3.23 -11.09
C GLY A 184 -6.28 -2.21 -11.65
N ILE A 185 -5.87 -0.96 -11.77
CA ILE A 185 -6.67 0.13 -12.35
C ILE A 185 -6.99 -0.17 -13.82
N ALA A 186 -6.01 -0.63 -14.60
CA ALA A 186 -6.23 -0.96 -16.01
C ALA A 186 -7.26 -2.07 -16.20
N LYS A 187 -7.22 -3.10 -15.36
CA LYS A 187 -8.21 -4.19 -15.41
C LYS A 187 -9.64 -3.68 -15.23
N ILE A 188 -9.87 -2.79 -14.25
CA ILE A 188 -11.21 -2.25 -13.99
C ILE A 188 -11.59 -1.21 -15.05
N GLY A 189 -10.67 -0.32 -15.47
CA GLY A 189 -10.92 0.69 -16.47
C GLY A 189 -11.37 0.11 -17.80
N ARG A 190 -10.76 -0.98 -18.23
CA ARG A 190 -11.18 -1.70 -19.44
C ARG A 190 -12.58 -2.32 -19.31
N ALA A 191 -12.97 -2.79 -18.13
CA ALA A 191 -14.32 -3.30 -17.88
C ALA A 191 -15.39 -2.19 -17.92
N PHE A 192 -14.98 -0.93 -17.77
CA PHE A 192 -15.81 0.26 -17.97
C PHE A 192 -15.66 0.90 -19.35
N ASP A 193 -15.05 0.22 -20.31
CA ASP A 193 -14.77 0.74 -21.66
C ASP A 193 -13.98 2.07 -21.66
N MET A 194 -13.16 2.30 -20.66
CA MET A 194 -12.26 3.44 -20.59
C MET A 194 -10.97 3.16 -21.38
N ARG A 195 -10.37 4.19 -21.92
CA ARG A 195 -9.00 4.16 -22.41
C ARG A 195 -8.04 4.31 -21.22
N VAL A 196 -7.15 3.33 -21.00
CA VAL A 196 -6.20 3.33 -19.89
C VAL A 196 -4.79 3.56 -20.40
N VAL A 197 -4.17 4.64 -19.93
CA VAL A 197 -2.82 5.06 -20.31
C VAL A 197 -1.93 5.02 -19.09
N ALA A 198 -0.70 4.55 -19.23
CA ALA A 198 0.32 4.61 -18.18
C ALA A 198 1.44 5.58 -18.55
N VAL A 199 2.00 6.24 -17.53
CA VAL A 199 3.25 7.00 -17.65
C VAL A 199 4.30 6.35 -16.74
N ALA A 200 5.42 5.90 -17.31
CA ALA A 200 6.44 5.13 -16.58
C ALA A 200 7.86 5.56 -16.96
N ARG A 201 8.82 5.32 -16.06
CA ARG A 201 10.24 5.60 -16.32
C ARG A 201 10.82 4.72 -17.42
N ASP A 202 10.50 3.44 -17.38
CA ASP A 202 11.03 2.43 -18.29
C ASP A 202 9.88 1.78 -19.08
N VAL A 203 9.62 2.36 -20.25
CA VAL A 203 8.59 1.86 -21.16
C VAL A 203 8.94 0.47 -21.72
N LEU A 204 10.22 0.14 -21.82
CA LEU A 204 10.66 -1.15 -22.37
C LEU A 204 10.41 -2.30 -21.40
N LYS A 205 10.63 -2.07 -20.10
CA LYS A 205 10.33 -3.03 -19.04
C LYS A 205 8.83 -3.37 -18.99
N GLU A 206 8.00 -2.41 -19.27
CA GLU A 206 6.53 -2.55 -19.21
C GLU A 206 5.93 -3.19 -20.47
N ARG A 207 6.72 -3.45 -21.54
CA ARG A 207 6.24 -4.10 -22.77
C ARG A 207 5.61 -5.47 -22.53
N GLY A 208 6.05 -6.21 -21.52
CA GLY A 208 5.45 -7.49 -21.12
C GLY A 208 4.01 -7.36 -20.60
N HIS A 209 3.59 -6.17 -20.20
CA HIS A 209 2.24 -5.85 -19.72
C HIS A 209 1.48 -4.87 -20.63
N ALA A 210 2.05 -4.56 -21.80
CA ALA A 210 1.49 -3.59 -22.75
C ALA A 210 0.05 -3.90 -23.17
N GLN A 211 -0.36 -5.17 -23.13
CA GLN A 211 -1.74 -5.57 -23.43
C GLN A 211 -2.78 -5.11 -22.39
N LEU A 212 -2.34 -4.65 -21.20
CA LEU A 212 -3.23 -4.12 -20.16
C LEU A 212 -3.51 -2.64 -20.32
N PHE A 213 -2.59 -1.91 -20.97
CA PHE A 213 -2.71 -0.47 -21.23
C PHE A 213 -2.92 -0.23 -22.73
N ASP A 214 -3.72 0.79 -23.08
CA ASP A 214 -3.87 1.22 -24.47
C ASP A 214 -2.61 1.94 -24.97
N ALA A 215 -1.85 2.55 -24.06
CA ALA A 215 -0.53 3.11 -24.33
C ALA A 215 0.29 3.24 -23.04
N VAL A 216 1.63 3.18 -23.18
CA VAL A 216 2.57 3.50 -22.12
C VAL A 216 3.52 4.58 -22.65
N TYR A 217 3.63 5.68 -21.93
CA TYR A 217 4.48 6.82 -22.29
C TYR A 217 5.61 7.00 -21.27
N PRO A 218 6.75 7.52 -21.71
CA PRO A 218 7.82 7.91 -20.79
C PRO A 218 7.45 9.17 -20.01
N THR A 219 8.10 9.38 -18.87
CA THR A 219 7.82 10.52 -17.98
C THR A 219 8.02 11.89 -18.65
N GLN A 220 8.88 11.98 -19.66
CA GLN A 220 9.10 13.20 -20.46
C GLN A 220 7.84 13.65 -21.22
N ASP A 221 6.93 12.71 -21.51
CA ASP A 221 5.68 12.99 -22.22
C ASP A 221 4.52 13.35 -21.27
N LEU A 222 4.77 13.46 -19.95
CA LEU A 222 3.72 13.62 -18.94
C LEU A 222 2.74 14.74 -19.28
N HIS A 223 3.20 15.95 -19.55
CA HIS A 223 2.33 17.09 -19.84
C HIS A 223 1.46 16.86 -21.09
N ARG A 224 2.03 16.27 -22.14
CA ARG A 224 1.29 15.91 -23.35
C ARG A 224 0.19 14.89 -23.07
N VAL A 225 0.47 13.91 -22.20
CA VAL A 225 -0.50 12.89 -21.83
C VAL A 225 -1.59 13.46 -20.92
N LEU A 226 -1.23 14.35 -19.98
CA LEU A 226 -2.18 15.05 -19.12
C LEU A 226 -3.21 15.86 -19.92
N ALA A 227 -2.78 16.54 -20.98
CA ALA A 227 -3.66 17.31 -21.87
C ALA A 227 -4.71 16.45 -22.61
N ALA A 228 -4.51 15.14 -22.69
CA ALA A 228 -5.43 14.20 -23.31
C ALA A 228 -6.28 13.41 -22.30
N SER A 229 -6.06 13.61 -21.00
CA SER A 229 -6.64 12.80 -19.92
C SER A 229 -7.92 13.42 -19.35
N ASP A 230 -8.93 12.59 -19.09
CA ASP A 230 -10.16 12.98 -18.40
C ASP A 230 -10.06 12.67 -16.90
N ALA A 231 -9.20 11.73 -16.55
CA ALA A 231 -8.85 11.39 -15.17
C ALA A 231 -7.34 11.13 -15.05
N PHE A 232 -6.75 11.49 -13.93
CA PHE A 232 -5.34 11.26 -13.64
C PHE A 232 -5.15 10.66 -12.26
N VAL A 233 -4.36 9.59 -12.18
CA VAL A 233 -4.09 8.84 -10.95
C VAL A 233 -2.60 8.80 -10.66
N VAL A 234 -2.20 9.28 -9.48
CA VAL A 234 -0.83 9.15 -8.97
C VAL A 234 -0.69 7.81 -8.24
N ALA A 235 0.19 6.95 -8.74
CA ALA A 235 0.41 5.59 -8.22
C ALA A 235 1.91 5.22 -8.15
N VAL A 236 2.78 6.22 -7.95
CA VAL A 236 4.23 6.05 -7.79
C VAL A 236 4.67 6.29 -6.36
N PRO A 237 5.78 5.67 -5.91
CA PRO A 237 6.39 5.98 -4.62
C PRO A 237 7.01 7.37 -4.63
N HIS A 238 7.18 7.96 -3.45
CA HIS A 238 8.01 9.14 -3.27
C HIS A 238 9.50 8.78 -3.35
N THR A 239 10.20 9.49 -4.22
CA THR A 239 11.65 9.42 -4.42
C THR A 239 12.15 10.82 -4.79
N PRO A 240 13.45 11.11 -4.74
CA PRO A 240 13.96 12.40 -5.22
C PRO A 240 13.56 12.75 -6.67
N ALA A 241 13.30 11.73 -7.51
CA ALA A 241 12.88 11.93 -8.90
C ALA A 241 11.36 12.14 -9.06
N THR A 242 10.56 11.86 -8.03
CA THR A 242 9.10 12.00 -8.06
C THR A 242 8.59 13.08 -7.10
N GLU A 243 9.47 13.70 -6.31
CA GLU A 243 9.10 14.80 -5.43
C GLU A 243 8.58 15.98 -6.25
N ASN A 244 7.38 16.47 -5.89
CA ASN A 244 6.67 17.55 -6.60
C ASN A 244 6.62 17.33 -8.14
N MET A 245 6.59 16.07 -8.60
CA MET A 245 6.51 15.76 -10.03
C MET A 245 5.21 16.30 -10.64
N ILE A 246 4.15 16.42 -9.87
CA ILE A 246 2.88 17.03 -10.26
C ILE A 246 2.85 18.43 -9.67
N ASP A 247 3.51 19.31 -10.39
CA ASP A 247 3.69 20.73 -10.07
C ASP A 247 2.62 21.60 -10.75
N GLU A 248 2.73 22.92 -10.56
CA GLU A 248 1.87 23.94 -11.20
C GLU A 248 1.82 23.79 -12.73
N ALA A 249 2.93 23.43 -13.40
CA ALA A 249 2.96 23.26 -14.85
C ALA A 249 2.22 21.99 -15.28
N ALA A 250 2.32 20.92 -14.50
CA ALA A 250 1.57 19.69 -14.71
C ALA A 250 0.06 19.92 -14.56
N PHE A 251 -0.37 20.65 -13.52
CA PHE A 251 -1.79 21.00 -13.35
C PHE A 251 -2.32 21.87 -14.49
N ARG A 252 -1.58 22.88 -14.94
CA ARG A 252 -1.96 23.70 -16.12
C ARG A 252 -2.08 22.90 -17.39
N ALA A 253 -1.33 21.83 -17.54
CA ALA A 253 -1.39 20.94 -18.71
C ALA A 253 -2.62 20.02 -18.70
N MET A 254 -3.30 19.84 -17.58
CA MET A 254 -4.49 19.01 -17.46
C MET A 254 -5.70 19.64 -18.15
N LYS A 255 -6.65 18.82 -18.56
CA LYS A 255 -7.96 19.30 -19.04
C LYS A 255 -8.72 19.99 -17.90
N PRO A 256 -9.42 21.11 -18.17
CA PRO A 256 -10.36 21.68 -17.20
C PRO A 256 -11.42 20.66 -16.80
N GLY A 257 -11.70 20.57 -15.49
CA GLY A 257 -12.68 19.63 -14.95
C GLY A 257 -12.15 18.21 -14.72
N ILE A 258 -10.85 17.97 -14.86
CA ILE A 258 -10.23 16.64 -14.67
C ILE A 258 -10.55 16.05 -13.28
N ALA A 259 -10.73 14.73 -13.24
CA ALA A 259 -10.72 13.97 -11.98
C ALA A 259 -9.28 13.64 -11.58
N PHE A 260 -8.87 14.01 -10.37
CA PHE A 260 -7.53 13.79 -9.85
C PHE A 260 -7.60 12.79 -8.67
N VAL A 261 -6.74 11.77 -8.68
CA VAL A 261 -6.69 10.78 -7.58
C VAL A 261 -5.24 10.57 -7.15
N ASN A 262 -4.97 10.69 -5.86
CA ASN A 262 -3.65 10.35 -5.31
C ASN A 262 -3.76 9.17 -4.34
N ILE A 263 -3.23 8.01 -4.77
CA ILE A 263 -3.08 6.77 -3.99
C ILE A 263 -1.60 6.36 -3.86
N GLY A 264 -0.69 7.25 -4.25
CA GLY A 264 0.75 7.05 -4.17
C GLY A 264 1.34 7.60 -2.88
N ARG A 265 1.87 8.82 -2.95
CA ARG A 265 2.39 9.58 -1.81
C ARG A 265 2.09 11.06 -1.99
N GLY A 266 1.81 11.76 -0.90
CA GLY A 266 1.47 13.20 -0.93
C GLY A 266 2.57 14.06 -1.53
N GLN A 267 3.82 13.79 -1.18
CA GLN A 267 5.00 14.55 -1.62
C GLN A 267 5.28 14.47 -3.14
N VAL A 268 4.58 13.61 -3.88
CA VAL A 268 4.67 13.56 -5.35
C VAL A 268 3.93 14.75 -5.99
N VAL A 269 3.06 15.41 -5.23
CA VAL A 269 2.17 16.48 -5.67
C VAL A 269 2.51 17.77 -4.94
N ASP A 270 2.63 18.87 -5.67
CA ASP A 270 2.60 20.21 -5.09
C ASP A 270 1.18 20.48 -4.58
N GLU A 271 0.99 20.34 -3.26
CA GLU A 271 -0.32 20.44 -2.62
C GLU A 271 -0.88 21.87 -2.68
N GLU A 272 -0.03 22.92 -2.66
CA GLU A 272 -0.48 24.30 -2.81
C GLU A 272 -1.02 24.56 -4.22
N ALA A 273 -0.32 24.07 -5.24
CA ALA A 273 -0.80 24.12 -6.62
C ALA A 273 -2.12 23.38 -6.78
N LEU A 274 -2.23 22.15 -6.23
CA LEU A 274 -3.48 21.39 -6.24
C LEU A 274 -4.66 22.18 -5.64
N ILE A 275 -4.46 22.78 -4.46
CA ILE A 275 -5.48 23.61 -3.79
C ILE A 275 -5.91 24.80 -4.67
N GLY A 276 -4.97 25.46 -5.33
CA GLY A 276 -5.24 26.55 -6.27
C GLY A 276 -6.13 26.09 -7.44
N HIS A 277 -5.79 24.95 -8.04
CA HIS A 277 -6.54 24.39 -9.17
C HIS A 277 -7.89 23.79 -8.77
N LEU A 278 -8.05 23.30 -7.54
CA LEU A 278 -9.34 22.88 -6.99
C LEU A 278 -10.28 24.08 -6.76
N ARG A 279 -9.77 25.19 -6.18
CA ARG A 279 -10.53 26.43 -5.97
C ARG A 279 -11.01 27.07 -7.26
N SER A 280 -10.20 27.00 -8.31
CA SER A 280 -10.57 27.53 -9.63
C SER A 280 -11.52 26.59 -10.40
N GLY A 281 -11.71 25.35 -9.96
CA GLY A 281 -12.47 24.32 -10.68
C GLY A 281 -11.72 23.74 -11.89
N HIS A 282 -10.44 24.10 -12.11
CA HIS A 282 -9.63 23.48 -13.16
C HIS A 282 -9.41 21.99 -12.86
N VAL A 283 -9.12 21.62 -11.62
CA VAL A 283 -9.34 20.27 -11.10
C VAL A 283 -10.77 20.17 -10.62
N GLY A 284 -11.59 19.41 -11.33
CA GLY A 284 -13.03 19.33 -11.06
C GLY A 284 -13.34 18.53 -9.79
N PHE A 285 -12.49 17.56 -9.47
CA PHE A 285 -12.61 16.72 -8.28
C PHE A 285 -11.27 16.10 -7.91
N ALA A 286 -10.93 16.09 -6.63
CA ALA A 286 -9.79 15.34 -6.13
C ALA A 286 -10.21 14.28 -5.10
N CYS A 287 -9.63 13.09 -5.20
CA CYS A 287 -9.71 12.04 -4.18
C CYS A 287 -8.30 11.73 -3.67
N LEU A 288 -8.05 12.02 -2.40
CA LEU A 288 -6.73 11.98 -1.79
C LEU A 288 -6.72 10.93 -0.68
N ASP A 289 -6.02 9.82 -0.90
CA ASP A 289 -5.73 8.86 0.17
C ASP A 289 -4.50 9.28 0.97
N VAL A 290 -3.66 10.11 0.36
CA VAL A 290 -2.40 10.61 0.92
C VAL A 290 -2.27 12.10 0.72
N THR A 291 -1.62 12.79 1.67
CA THR A 291 -1.38 14.23 1.67
C THR A 291 0.10 14.54 1.92
N ALA A 292 0.53 15.76 1.65
CA ALA A 292 1.93 16.15 1.80
C ALA A 292 2.42 16.00 3.25
N VAL A 293 1.55 16.32 4.21
CA VAL A 293 1.75 16.10 5.66
C VAL A 293 0.66 15.17 6.16
N GLU A 294 1.05 14.12 6.86
CA GLU A 294 0.13 13.14 7.47
C GLU A 294 0.40 13.00 8.98
N PRO A 295 -0.64 13.07 9.83
CA PRO A 295 -2.04 13.36 9.52
C PRO A 295 -2.24 14.75 8.93
N LEU A 296 -3.24 14.90 8.02
CA LEU A 296 -3.57 16.18 7.43
C LEU A 296 -3.92 17.20 8.54
N PRO A 297 -3.20 18.36 8.62
CA PRO A 297 -3.45 19.35 9.65
C PRO A 297 -4.90 19.84 9.66
N PRO A 298 -5.50 20.08 10.84
CA PRO A 298 -6.89 20.56 10.96
C PRO A 298 -7.17 21.87 10.22
N GLU A 299 -6.14 22.71 10.05
CA GLU A 299 -6.20 24.00 9.36
C GLU A 299 -6.07 23.90 7.84
N SER A 300 -5.83 22.70 7.31
CA SER A 300 -5.70 22.52 5.85
C SER A 300 -7.00 22.89 5.13
N PRO A 301 -6.92 23.74 4.09
CA PRO A 301 -8.10 24.10 3.32
C PRO A 301 -8.71 22.93 2.54
N LEU A 302 -8.00 21.81 2.38
CA LEU A 302 -8.52 20.61 1.72
C LEU A 302 -9.78 20.05 2.41
N TRP A 303 -9.93 20.26 3.73
CA TRP A 303 -11.10 19.79 4.47
C TRP A 303 -12.42 20.46 4.04
N ASP A 304 -12.35 21.74 3.64
CA ASP A 304 -13.52 22.56 3.34
C ASP A 304 -13.85 22.64 1.85
N LEU A 305 -12.99 22.09 0.97
CA LEU A 305 -13.22 22.13 -0.47
C LEU A 305 -14.33 21.13 -0.87
N PRO A 306 -15.43 21.58 -1.49
CA PRO A 306 -16.60 20.72 -1.78
C PRO A 306 -16.31 19.67 -2.88
N ASN A 307 -15.24 19.84 -3.62
CA ASN A 307 -14.77 18.94 -4.68
C ASN A 307 -13.56 18.09 -4.26
N VAL A 308 -13.39 17.87 -2.94
CA VAL A 308 -12.34 17.01 -2.40
C VAL A 308 -12.96 15.89 -1.57
N LEU A 309 -12.47 14.67 -1.78
CA LEU A 309 -12.71 13.51 -0.92
C LEU A 309 -11.38 13.09 -0.30
N ILE A 310 -11.32 13.04 1.03
CA ILE A 310 -10.12 12.65 1.77
C ILE A 310 -10.34 11.27 2.39
N SER A 311 -9.37 10.38 2.21
CA SER A 311 -9.23 9.13 2.94
C SER A 311 -7.96 9.23 3.80
N PRO A 312 -7.99 8.77 5.07
CA PRO A 312 -6.85 8.92 5.98
C PRO A 312 -5.82 7.78 5.78
N HIS A 313 -5.24 7.67 4.58
CA HIS A 313 -4.29 6.62 4.17
C HIS A 313 -4.85 5.22 4.44
N SER A 314 -6.14 5.03 4.12
CA SER A 314 -6.89 3.79 4.40
C SER A 314 -7.54 3.16 3.17
N ALA A 315 -7.32 3.71 1.98
CA ALA A 315 -7.95 3.21 0.76
C ALA A 315 -7.56 1.76 0.41
N SER A 316 -6.42 1.29 0.91
CA SER A 316 -5.96 -0.09 0.74
C SER A 316 -6.45 -1.03 1.84
N THR A 317 -6.89 -0.51 2.98
CA THR A 317 -7.25 -1.31 4.17
C THR A 317 -8.60 -1.97 3.97
N VAL A 318 -8.59 -3.29 3.86
CA VAL A 318 -9.80 -4.11 3.65
C VAL A 318 -9.79 -5.34 4.55
N THR A 319 -10.97 -5.88 4.83
CA THR A 319 -11.14 -7.03 5.75
C THR A 319 -10.39 -8.29 5.30
N THR A 320 -10.02 -8.41 4.04
CA THR A 320 -9.32 -9.56 3.46
C THR A 320 -7.80 -9.39 3.39
N GLU A 321 -7.27 -8.26 3.82
CA GLU A 321 -5.85 -7.91 3.69
C GLU A 321 -4.95 -8.92 4.36
N ASN A 322 -5.17 -9.20 5.65
CA ASN A 322 -4.39 -10.16 6.42
C ASN A 322 -4.42 -11.58 5.85
N ASN A 323 -5.53 -12.00 5.25
CA ASN A 323 -5.62 -13.31 4.59
C ASN A 323 -4.66 -13.39 3.40
N LYS A 324 -4.64 -12.36 2.55
CA LYS A 324 -3.76 -12.28 1.39
C LYS A 324 -2.28 -12.22 1.78
N ILE A 325 -1.94 -11.46 2.84
CA ILE A 325 -0.57 -11.41 3.37
C ILE A 325 -0.18 -12.76 3.94
N THR A 326 -1.09 -13.43 4.67
CA THR A 326 -0.87 -14.77 5.23
C THR A 326 -0.60 -15.80 4.12
N GLU A 327 -1.31 -15.74 3.00
CA GLU A 327 -1.05 -16.61 1.84
C GLU A 327 0.37 -16.42 1.28
N ILE A 328 0.81 -15.16 1.13
CA ILE A 328 2.18 -14.83 0.69
C ILE A 328 3.19 -15.34 1.71
N PHE A 329 2.97 -15.08 2.99
CA PHE A 329 3.83 -15.54 4.07
C PHE A 329 3.97 -17.07 4.08
N CYS A 330 2.87 -17.81 4.01
CA CYS A 330 2.89 -19.28 3.99
C CYS A 330 3.60 -19.85 2.77
N HIS A 331 3.45 -19.20 1.60
CA HIS A 331 4.23 -19.58 0.42
C HIS A 331 5.74 -19.36 0.67
N ASN A 332 6.10 -18.16 1.15
CA ASN A 332 7.49 -17.79 1.41
C ASN A 332 8.10 -18.65 2.54
N LEU A 333 7.31 -19.00 3.55
CA LEU A 333 7.76 -19.86 4.63
C LEU A 333 8.16 -21.26 4.11
N ARG A 334 7.37 -21.86 3.22
CA ARG A 334 7.74 -23.12 2.59
C ARG A 334 9.05 -23.00 1.80
N CYS A 335 9.17 -21.92 1.01
CA CYS A 335 10.41 -21.68 0.25
C CYS A 335 11.61 -21.50 1.17
N PHE A 336 11.46 -20.74 2.26
CA PHE A 336 12.51 -20.50 3.24
C PHE A 336 12.97 -21.79 3.93
N LEU A 337 12.01 -22.59 4.40
CA LEU A 337 12.28 -23.87 5.08
C LEU A 337 12.98 -24.90 4.16
N ASP A 338 12.73 -24.82 2.86
CA ASP A 338 13.32 -25.71 1.85
C ASP A 338 14.63 -25.14 1.26
N GLY A 339 15.14 -24.02 1.76
CA GLY A 339 16.35 -23.37 1.22
C GLY A 339 16.18 -22.74 -0.17
N ARG A 340 14.93 -22.63 -0.66
CA ARG A 340 14.59 -22.08 -1.99
C ARG A 340 14.26 -20.59 -1.91
N THR A 341 15.15 -19.80 -1.29
CA THR A 341 14.89 -18.37 -1.06
C THR A 341 14.68 -17.57 -2.34
N ASN A 342 15.23 -17.99 -3.47
CA ASN A 342 15.02 -17.37 -4.78
C ASN A 342 13.56 -17.52 -5.31
N ASP A 343 12.81 -18.48 -4.79
CA ASP A 343 11.41 -18.72 -5.16
C ASP A 343 10.43 -17.93 -4.27
N MET A 344 10.94 -17.22 -3.27
CA MET A 344 10.12 -16.36 -2.40
C MET A 344 9.56 -15.18 -3.18
N LYS A 345 8.30 -14.86 -2.90
CA LYS A 345 7.61 -13.72 -3.50
C LYS A 345 7.99 -12.42 -2.80
N ASN A 346 8.04 -11.33 -3.58
CA ASN A 346 8.12 -9.97 -3.09
C ASN A 346 9.35 -9.66 -2.23
N ILE A 347 10.48 -10.27 -2.54
CA ILE A 347 11.77 -9.92 -1.90
C ILE A 347 12.05 -8.45 -2.19
N LEU A 348 12.35 -7.70 -1.14
CA LEU A 348 12.73 -6.30 -1.23
C LEU A 348 14.13 -6.17 -1.82
N ASP A 349 14.28 -5.41 -2.88
CA ASP A 349 15.60 -4.94 -3.31
C ASP A 349 16.04 -3.79 -2.38
N LYS A 350 16.94 -4.11 -1.45
CA LYS A 350 17.43 -3.14 -0.46
C LYS A 350 18.24 -1.98 -1.05
N ARG A 351 18.73 -2.09 -2.29
CA ARG A 351 19.42 -1.01 -3.00
C ARG A 351 18.43 -0.02 -3.59
N LEU A 352 17.36 -0.56 -4.13
CA LEU A 352 16.29 0.23 -4.74
C LEU A 352 15.21 0.64 -3.75
N MET A 353 15.12 -0.03 -2.58
CA MET A 353 14.14 0.17 -1.51
C MET A 353 12.68 -0.10 -1.94
N TYR A 354 12.47 -0.98 -2.94
CA TYR A 354 11.15 -1.44 -3.36
C TYR A 354 11.19 -2.83 -4.02
#